data_c3e89d407c2a8ca7b142c906d8c4bef9
#
_entry.id   c3e89d407c2a8ca7b142c906d8c4bef9
#
_cell.length_a   1.000
_cell.length_b   1.000
_cell.length_c   1.000
_cell.angle_alpha   90.00
_cell.angle_beta   90.00
_cell.angle_gamma   90.00
#
_symmetry.space_group_name_H-M   'P 1'
#
loop_
_entity.id
_entity.type
_entity.pdbx_description
1 polymer ?
#
loop_
_entity_poly.entity_id
_entity_poly.type
_entity_poly.pdbx_seq_one_letter_code
_entity_poly.pdbx_strand_id
1 'polypeptide(L)'
;MKIRSVQPFILHVPVTGSQIADSTHSITHWGVVGAQIETEDGLKGYGFTGTHAHLPGDQLITRCIETCHAPLLVGEDANDVHRLWLKLARNPALQWIGRAGITTLSLAAIDIALWDLKAKLAGVPLWKLLGGQVRQKVRAYNTDIGWLSIADDKLVEGARRAVDEGFTGIKIKVGSTVGRDLRRLEAVRKAIGPDVTLAVDGNGKWSLADCLRFCRGAEASDVFWFEEPLWYDDVKGHAQLARATRIPVALGEQLYTADAFSEFFAQQAIHWVQPDVTRMGGITEVLQVCEAAHAFRLPVAPHAGDMSQVHVHLSYAHPACEVLEYIPWIKACFTDPAEVVDGHFALPQEPGAGTTPTSDAWQKYRQATA
;
A
#
# COMPACT_ATOMS: atom_id res chain seq x y z
N MET A 1 3.74 -28.61 7.21
CA MET A 1 3.50 -28.78 5.75
C MET A 1 4.70 -28.23 5.01
N LYS A 2 5.40 -29.09 4.27
CA LYS A 2 6.68 -28.73 3.65
C LYS A 2 6.51 -27.97 2.35
N ILE A 3 7.33 -26.94 2.15
CA ILE A 3 7.40 -26.16 0.92
C ILE A 3 8.13 -26.99 -0.14
N ARG A 4 7.47 -27.26 -1.27
CA ARG A 4 8.03 -27.97 -2.43
C ARG A 4 8.76 -27.00 -3.38
N SER A 5 8.16 -25.85 -3.62
CA SER A 5 8.73 -24.86 -4.55
C SER A 5 8.28 -23.44 -4.23
N VAL A 6 9.12 -22.47 -4.62
CA VAL A 6 8.83 -21.05 -4.64
C VAL A 6 9.13 -20.53 -6.04
N GLN A 7 8.14 -19.98 -6.72
CA GLN A 7 8.27 -19.54 -8.12
C GLN A 7 7.84 -18.07 -8.23
N PRO A 8 8.69 -17.17 -8.72
CA PRO A 8 8.28 -15.82 -9.00
C PRO A 8 7.43 -15.74 -10.27
N PHE A 9 6.63 -14.67 -10.36
CA PHE A 9 5.90 -14.32 -11.57
C PHE A 9 5.76 -12.80 -11.71
N ILE A 10 5.49 -12.32 -12.93
CA ILE A 10 5.23 -10.92 -13.24
C ILE A 10 3.93 -10.80 -14.02
N LEU A 11 3.08 -9.84 -13.63
CA LEU A 11 1.94 -9.41 -14.42
C LEU A 11 2.10 -7.91 -14.72
N HIS A 12 1.99 -7.51 -15.99
CA HIS A 12 1.93 -6.11 -16.40
C HIS A 12 0.50 -5.76 -16.81
N VAL A 13 -0.19 -5.07 -15.93
CA VAL A 13 -1.61 -4.73 -16.09
C VAL A 13 -1.74 -3.32 -16.64
N PRO A 14 -2.34 -3.11 -17.83
CA PRO A 14 -2.50 -1.77 -18.38
C PRO A 14 -3.44 -0.94 -17.52
N VAL A 15 -3.08 0.33 -17.30
CA VAL A 15 -3.97 1.32 -16.68
C VAL A 15 -5.08 1.65 -17.69
N THR A 16 -6.32 1.50 -17.26
CA THR A 16 -7.48 1.74 -18.13
C THR A 16 -7.66 3.23 -18.43
N GLY A 17 -7.83 3.57 -19.70
CA GLY A 17 -8.14 4.91 -20.16
C GLY A 17 -6.93 5.67 -20.70
N SER A 18 -6.26 6.45 -19.89
CA SER A 18 -5.09 7.25 -20.27
C SER A 18 -3.97 7.09 -19.25
N GLN A 19 -2.76 7.40 -19.69
CA GLN A 19 -1.62 7.50 -18.79
C GLN A 19 -1.96 8.41 -17.60
N ILE A 20 -1.72 7.89 -16.40
CA ILE A 20 -1.86 8.65 -15.15
C ILE A 20 -0.50 9.13 -14.66
N ALA A 21 -0.50 10.21 -13.88
CA ALA A 21 0.71 10.69 -13.24
C ALA A 21 0.43 11.32 -11.87
N ASP A 22 1.36 11.11 -10.98
CA ASP A 22 1.56 11.91 -9.77
C ASP A 22 2.66 12.97 -10.01
N SER A 23 3.31 13.47 -8.96
CA SER A 23 4.36 14.48 -9.07
C SER A 23 5.72 13.91 -9.50
N THR A 24 5.90 12.59 -9.46
CA THR A 24 7.18 11.88 -9.65
C THR A 24 7.10 10.76 -10.67
N HIS A 25 5.94 10.16 -10.89
CA HIS A 25 5.74 9.00 -11.75
C HIS A 25 4.74 9.26 -12.87
N SER A 26 4.92 8.51 -13.96
CA SER A 26 4.01 8.47 -15.11
C SER A 26 3.77 7.00 -15.47
N ILE A 27 2.51 6.55 -15.35
CA ILE A 27 2.16 5.13 -15.29
C ILE A 27 1.26 4.79 -16.48
N THR A 28 1.67 3.81 -17.27
CA THR A 28 0.87 3.21 -18.36
C THR A 28 0.45 1.77 -18.05
N HIS A 29 1.27 1.07 -17.29
CA HIS A 29 1.01 -0.29 -16.81
C HIS A 29 1.40 -0.38 -15.35
N TRP A 30 0.66 -1.17 -14.61
CA TRP A 30 0.97 -1.52 -13.24
C TRP A 30 1.75 -2.83 -13.18
N GLY A 31 2.95 -2.78 -12.61
CA GLY A 31 3.81 -3.96 -12.46
C GLY A 31 3.50 -4.68 -11.16
N VAL A 32 2.99 -5.89 -11.26
CA VAL A 32 2.78 -6.81 -10.14
C VAL A 32 3.83 -7.90 -10.20
N VAL A 33 4.67 -8.00 -9.19
CA VAL A 33 5.65 -9.07 -9.02
C VAL A 33 5.18 -9.99 -7.93
N GLY A 34 4.99 -11.27 -8.24
CA GLY A 34 4.47 -12.23 -7.26
C GLY A 34 5.44 -13.34 -6.91
N ALA A 35 5.13 -14.02 -5.82
CA ALA A 35 5.67 -15.31 -5.44
C ALA A 35 4.53 -16.32 -5.28
N GLN A 36 4.61 -17.46 -5.98
CA GLN A 36 3.81 -18.63 -5.75
C GLN A 36 4.60 -19.60 -4.89
N ILE A 37 4.08 -19.96 -3.73
CA ILE A 37 4.63 -21.01 -2.86
C ILE A 37 3.73 -22.23 -2.97
N GLU A 38 4.31 -23.38 -3.29
CA GLU A 38 3.58 -24.64 -3.39
C GLU A 38 4.14 -25.66 -2.37
N THR A 39 3.23 -26.31 -1.67
CA THR A 39 3.58 -27.36 -0.71
C THR A 39 3.65 -28.74 -1.35
N GLU A 40 4.24 -29.73 -0.65
CA GLU A 40 4.28 -31.13 -1.10
C GLU A 40 2.87 -31.69 -1.35
N ASP A 41 1.87 -31.24 -0.60
CA ASP A 41 0.45 -31.64 -0.78
C ASP A 41 -0.26 -30.89 -1.91
N GLY A 42 0.44 -30.01 -2.63
CA GLY A 42 -0.09 -29.27 -3.78
C GLY A 42 -0.89 -28.01 -3.46
N LEU A 43 -1.00 -27.60 -2.17
CA LEU A 43 -1.62 -26.34 -1.79
C LEU A 43 -0.73 -25.16 -2.25
N LYS A 44 -1.38 -24.09 -2.76
CA LYS A 44 -0.69 -22.92 -3.30
C LYS A 44 -1.06 -21.65 -2.54
N GLY A 45 -0.04 -20.92 -2.11
CA GLY A 45 -0.16 -19.55 -1.62
C GLY A 45 0.45 -18.55 -2.60
N TYR A 46 -0.15 -17.38 -2.67
CA TYR A 46 0.26 -16.30 -3.56
C TYR A 46 0.47 -15.02 -2.77
N GLY A 47 1.57 -14.34 -3.06
CA GLY A 47 1.81 -12.99 -2.55
C GLY A 47 2.41 -12.13 -3.65
N PHE A 48 2.37 -10.83 -3.48
CA PHE A 48 2.88 -9.92 -4.49
C PHE A 48 3.41 -8.62 -3.89
N THR A 49 4.20 -7.96 -4.69
CA THR A 49 4.78 -6.64 -4.56
C THR A 49 4.84 -6.02 -5.95
N GLY A 50 5.53 -4.93 -6.13
CA GLY A 50 5.76 -4.34 -7.44
C GLY A 50 6.64 -3.09 -7.39
N THR A 51 7.13 -2.74 -8.57
CA THR A 51 7.83 -1.46 -8.77
C THR A 51 6.88 -0.38 -9.26
N HIS A 52 5.60 -0.70 -9.37
CA HIS A 52 4.57 0.16 -9.91
C HIS A 52 4.90 0.64 -11.34
N ALA A 53 5.54 1.79 -11.49
CA ALA A 53 5.82 2.41 -12.78
C ALA A 53 7.12 1.92 -13.45
N HIS A 54 8.06 1.31 -12.72
CA HIS A 54 9.36 0.92 -13.26
C HIS A 54 9.42 -0.56 -13.62
N LEU A 55 8.68 -0.96 -14.66
CA LEU A 55 8.52 -2.35 -15.09
C LEU A 55 9.84 -3.12 -15.30
N PRO A 56 10.95 -2.52 -15.81
CA PRO A 56 12.24 -3.25 -15.89
C PRO A 56 12.77 -3.69 -14.52
N GLY A 57 12.44 -2.98 -13.45
CA GLY A 57 12.84 -3.33 -12.08
C GLY A 57 12.17 -4.59 -11.55
N ASP A 58 11.04 -5.00 -12.13
CA ASP A 58 10.32 -6.21 -11.74
C ASP A 58 11.18 -7.46 -11.90
N GLN A 59 12.06 -7.50 -12.92
CA GLN A 59 13.01 -8.59 -13.12
C GLN A 59 14.04 -8.71 -11.97
N LEU A 60 14.42 -7.59 -11.36
CA LEU A 60 15.35 -7.61 -10.22
C LEU A 60 14.71 -8.24 -8.99
N ILE A 61 13.41 -7.98 -8.79
CA ILE A 61 12.64 -8.58 -7.69
C ILE A 61 12.47 -10.07 -7.90
N THR A 62 12.06 -10.51 -9.09
CA THR A 62 11.93 -11.94 -9.39
C THR A 62 13.26 -12.67 -9.23
N ARG A 63 14.36 -12.08 -9.68
CA ARG A 63 15.69 -12.66 -9.53
C ARG A 63 16.10 -12.77 -8.06
N CYS A 64 15.77 -11.78 -7.22
CA CYS A 64 16.00 -11.83 -5.78
C CYS A 64 15.16 -12.95 -5.12
N ILE A 65 13.89 -13.09 -5.48
CA ILE A 65 13.04 -14.19 -5.00
C ILE A 65 13.68 -15.54 -5.35
N GLU A 66 14.02 -15.73 -6.62
CA GLU A 66 14.49 -17.01 -7.15
C GLU A 66 15.86 -17.43 -6.58
N THR A 67 16.81 -16.49 -6.54
CA THR A 67 18.22 -16.82 -6.23
C THR A 67 18.57 -16.62 -4.75
N CYS A 68 17.90 -15.72 -4.05
CA CYS A 68 18.24 -15.36 -2.68
C CYS A 68 17.29 -15.95 -1.64
N HIS A 69 15.99 -16.01 -1.92
CA HIS A 69 15.01 -16.43 -0.95
C HIS A 69 14.49 -17.85 -1.14
N ALA A 70 14.14 -18.25 -2.36
CA ALA A 70 13.56 -19.56 -2.65
C ALA A 70 14.42 -20.74 -2.17
N PRO A 71 15.76 -20.75 -2.35
CA PRO A 71 16.59 -21.84 -1.87
C PRO A 71 16.59 -22.02 -0.36
N LEU A 72 16.27 -20.98 0.39
CA LEU A 72 16.20 -21.02 1.86
C LEU A 72 14.87 -21.54 2.38
N LEU A 73 13.84 -21.60 1.53
CA LEU A 73 12.47 -21.96 1.91
C LEU A 73 12.10 -23.40 1.54
N VAL A 74 12.66 -23.96 0.46
CA VAL A 74 12.37 -25.33 0.03
C VAL A 74 12.71 -26.32 1.17
N GLY A 75 11.74 -27.21 1.49
CA GLY A 75 11.84 -28.17 2.58
C GLY A 75 11.46 -27.65 3.99
N GLU A 76 11.28 -26.35 4.14
CA GLU A 76 10.81 -25.73 5.39
C GLU A 76 9.31 -25.95 5.62
N ASP A 77 8.85 -25.81 6.87
CA ASP A 77 7.41 -25.85 7.18
C ASP A 77 6.76 -24.49 6.94
N ALA A 78 5.82 -24.42 6.00
CA ALA A 78 5.10 -23.21 5.64
C ALA A 78 4.27 -22.59 6.78
N ASN A 79 3.97 -23.34 7.86
CA ASN A 79 3.26 -22.82 9.03
C ASN A 79 4.10 -21.88 9.88
N ASP A 80 5.42 -21.98 9.79
CA ASP A 80 6.37 -21.24 10.62
C ASP A 80 6.64 -19.81 10.08
N VAL A 81 5.59 -19.07 9.70
CA VAL A 81 5.71 -17.80 8.98
C VAL A 81 6.71 -16.83 9.63
N HIS A 82 6.58 -16.58 10.93
CA HIS A 82 7.49 -15.67 11.66
C HIS A 82 8.94 -16.14 11.65
N ARG A 83 9.17 -17.46 11.83
CA ARG A 83 10.52 -18.04 11.79
C ARG A 83 11.13 -17.91 10.38
N LEU A 84 10.34 -18.21 9.36
CA LEU A 84 10.79 -18.09 7.97
C LEU A 84 11.05 -16.63 7.59
N TRP A 85 10.16 -15.73 7.98
CA TRP A 85 10.38 -14.29 7.80
C TRP A 85 11.70 -13.83 8.44
N LEU A 86 11.96 -14.18 9.70
CA LEU A 86 13.22 -13.86 10.39
C LEU A 86 14.44 -14.45 9.67
N LYS A 87 14.34 -15.70 9.20
CA LYS A 87 15.40 -16.38 8.44
C LYS A 87 15.79 -15.60 7.17
N LEU A 88 14.80 -15.04 6.48
CA LEU A 88 15.00 -14.28 5.25
C LEU A 88 15.43 -12.84 5.54
N ALA A 89 14.71 -12.13 6.38
CA ALA A 89 14.94 -10.72 6.71
C ALA A 89 16.30 -10.49 7.37
N ARG A 90 16.77 -11.46 8.17
CA ARG A 90 18.06 -11.40 8.88
C ARG A 90 19.15 -12.27 8.27
N ASN A 91 19.01 -12.68 7.00
CA ASN A 91 20.06 -13.40 6.30
C ASN A 91 21.31 -12.51 6.18
N PRO A 92 22.46 -12.89 6.77
CA PRO A 92 23.65 -12.04 6.79
C PRO A 92 24.15 -11.66 5.39
N ALA A 93 24.05 -12.58 4.42
CA ALA A 93 24.49 -12.32 3.05
C ALA A 93 23.63 -11.24 2.39
N LEU A 94 22.30 -11.26 2.60
CA LEU A 94 21.39 -10.25 2.05
C LEU A 94 21.54 -8.91 2.75
N GLN A 95 21.80 -8.89 4.06
CA GLN A 95 22.01 -7.65 4.81
C GLN A 95 23.24 -6.86 4.33
N TRP A 96 24.25 -7.55 3.77
CA TRP A 96 25.41 -6.88 3.18
C TRP A 96 25.11 -6.14 1.88
N ILE A 97 24.11 -6.59 1.12
CA ILE A 97 23.77 -6.01 -0.19
C ILE A 97 22.55 -5.10 -0.16
N GLY A 98 21.72 -5.17 0.89
CA GLY A 98 20.57 -4.28 1.06
C GLY A 98 19.63 -4.71 2.17
N ARG A 99 19.08 -3.71 2.88
CA ARG A 99 18.05 -3.87 3.92
C ARG A 99 16.77 -3.12 3.61
N ALA A 100 16.63 -2.68 2.36
CA ALA A 100 15.50 -1.91 1.83
C ALA A 100 15.40 -2.13 0.31
N GLY A 101 14.36 -1.63 -0.33
CA GLY A 101 14.17 -1.73 -1.77
C GLY A 101 14.00 -3.18 -2.22
N ILE A 102 14.75 -3.61 -3.23
CA ILE A 102 14.57 -4.91 -3.91
C ILE A 102 14.53 -6.10 -2.94
N THR A 103 15.39 -6.13 -1.93
CA THR A 103 15.43 -7.23 -0.94
C THR A 103 14.18 -7.27 -0.08
N THR A 104 13.64 -6.12 0.29
CA THR A 104 12.43 -6.00 1.12
C THR A 104 11.16 -6.22 0.30
N LEU A 105 11.12 -5.72 -0.94
CA LEU A 105 10.02 -5.97 -1.88
C LEU A 105 9.89 -7.47 -2.17
N SER A 106 11.00 -8.17 -2.44
CA SER A 106 10.98 -9.62 -2.67
C SER A 106 10.54 -10.41 -1.44
N LEU A 107 10.96 -9.98 -0.24
CA LEU A 107 10.51 -10.56 1.03
C LEU A 107 9.00 -10.35 1.24
N ALA A 108 8.46 -9.18 0.87
CA ALA A 108 7.03 -8.90 0.99
C ALA A 108 6.18 -9.90 0.19
N ALA A 109 6.52 -10.13 -1.08
CA ALA A 109 5.81 -11.12 -1.89
C ALA A 109 5.82 -12.53 -1.26
N ILE A 110 6.93 -12.92 -0.67
CA ILE A 110 7.06 -14.23 0.00
C ILE A 110 6.24 -14.29 1.29
N ASP A 111 6.35 -13.28 2.14
CA ASP A 111 5.63 -13.24 3.42
C ASP A 111 4.12 -13.26 3.22
N ILE A 112 3.62 -12.47 2.28
CA ILE A 112 2.20 -12.47 1.91
C ILE A 112 1.78 -13.88 1.41
N ALA A 113 2.60 -14.54 0.56
CA ALA A 113 2.30 -15.89 0.09
C ALA A 113 2.26 -16.93 1.21
N LEU A 114 3.14 -16.81 2.21
CA LEU A 114 3.14 -17.68 3.40
C LEU A 114 1.90 -17.46 4.25
N TRP A 115 1.48 -16.23 4.47
CA TRP A 115 0.26 -15.91 5.20
C TRP A 115 -1.00 -16.36 4.45
N ASP A 116 -1.05 -16.16 3.13
CA ASP A 116 -2.13 -16.67 2.27
C ASP A 116 -2.25 -18.19 2.37
N LEU A 117 -1.12 -18.90 2.27
CA LEU A 117 -1.05 -20.34 2.40
C LEU A 117 -1.54 -20.83 3.77
N LYS A 118 -1.09 -20.17 4.84
CA LYS A 118 -1.48 -20.49 6.22
C LYS A 118 -2.98 -20.28 6.43
N ALA A 119 -3.55 -19.22 5.88
CA ALA A 119 -4.98 -18.94 5.97
C ALA A 119 -5.82 -19.96 5.18
N LYS A 120 -5.38 -20.33 3.97
CA LYS A 120 -6.00 -21.41 3.17
C LYS A 120 -5.93 -22.75 3.87
N LEU A 121 -4.82 -23.10 4.47
CA LEU A 121 -4.65 -24.32 5.25
C LEU A 121 -5.61 -24.39 6.43
N ALA A 122 -5.80 -23.27 7.13
CA ALA A 122 -6.75 -23.16 8.23
C ALA A 122 -8.22 -23.08 7.77
N GLY A 123 -8.48 -22.95 6.48
CA GLY A 123 -9.83 -22.81 5.93
C GLY A 123 -10.54 -21.51 6.32
N VAL A 124 -9.78 -20.44 6.57
CA VAL A 124 -10.33 -19.16 7.03
C VAL A 124 -9.76 -17.97 6.25
N PRO A 125 -10.48 -16.85 6.13
CA PRO A 125 -9.91 -15.62 5.61
C PRO A 125 -8.81 -15.08 6.55
N LEU A 126 -7.80 -14.45 5.98
CA LEU A 126 -6.59 -14.01 6.69
C LEU A 126 -6.90 -13.15 7.93
N TRP A 127 -7.89 -12.26 7.89
CA TRP A 127 -8.23 -11.41 9.05
C TRP A 127 -8.56 -12.22 10.33
N LYS A 128 -9.10 -13.45 10.18
CA LYS A 128 -9.33 -14.34 11.34
C LYS A 128 -8.04 -14.82 12.00
N LEU A 129 -7.00 -15.09 11.20
CA LEU A 129 -5.69 -15.45 11.74
C LEU A 129 -4.96 -14.26 12.38
N LEU A 130 -5.27 -13.04 11.93
CA LEU A 130 -4.69 -11.80 12.45
C LEU A 130 -5.35 -11.30 13.75
N GLY A 131 -6.23 -12.08 14.34
CA GLY A 131 -6.85 -11.77 15.63
C GLY A 131 -8.36 -11.59 15.58
N GLY A 132 -8.98 -11.66 14.40
CA GLY A 132 -10.43 -11.52 14.24
C GLY A 132 -10.84 -10.09 13.92
N GLN A 133 -12.15 -9.88 13.79
CA GLN A 133 -12.72 -8.62 13.37
C GLN A 133 -12.84 -7.63 14.54
N VAL A 134 -12.18 -6.47 14.46
CA VAL A 134 -12.25 -5.38 15.46
C VAL A 134 -13.26 -4.29 15.08
N ARG A 135 -13.71 -4.24 13.83
CA ARG A 135 -14.70 -3.26 13.33
C ARG A 135 -15.65 -3.86 12.32
N GLN A 136 -16.86 -3.30 12.25
CA GLN A 136 -17.89 -3.79 11.34
C GLN A 136 -17.71 -3.32 9.89
N LYS A 137 -17.07 -2.16 9.68
CA LYS A 137 -16.87 -1.54 8.37
C LYS A 137 -15.48 -0.92 8.30
N VAL A 138 -14.83 -1.02 7.15
CA VAL A 138 -13.60 -0.32 6.81
C VAL A 138 -13.94 0.75 5.77
N ARG A 139 -13.81 2.02 6.16
CA ARG A 139 -14.08 3.15 5.28
C ARG A 139 -13.00 3.23 4.18
N ALA A 140 -13.44 3.36 2.93
CA ALA A 140 -12.57 3.60 1.80
C ALA A 140 -12.41 5.11 1.54
N TYR A 141 -11.19 5.56 1.19
CA TYR A 141 -11.00 6.86 0.56
C TYR A 141 -10.52 6.69 -0.89
N ASN A 142 -11.12 7.46 -1.80
CA ASN A 142 -10.90 7.31 -3.23
C ASN A 142 -9.71 8.16 -3.70
N THR A 143 -8.64 7.51 -4.18
CA THR A 143 -7.47 8.14 -4.80
C THR A 143 -7.54 8.08 -6.34
N ASP A 144 -8.30 7.13 -6.89
CA ASP A 144 -8.35 6.88 -8.35
C ASP A 144 -8.75 8.13 -9.15
N ILE A 145 -9.62 8.97 -8.59
CA ILE A 145 -10.07 10.21 -9.24
C ILE A 145 -9.08 11.37 -9.08
N GLY A 146 -8.04 11.25 -8.25
CA GLY A 146 -7.23 12.37 -7.75
C GLY A 146 -5.89 12.61 -8.45
N TRP A 147 -5.57 11.92 -9.55
CA TRP A 147 -4.26 11.99 -10.20
C TRP A 147 -3.91 13.39 -10.74
N LEU A 148 -2.63 13.74 -10.67
CA LEU A 148 -2.14 15.08 -11.07
C LEU A 148 -2.28 15.35 -12.56
N SER A 149 -2.29 14.31 -13.39
CA SER A 149 -2.52 14.36 -14.84
C SER A 149 -3.97 14.62 -15.24
N ILE A 150 -4.93 14.43 -14.32
CA ILE A 150 -6.35 14.66 -14.60
C ILE A 150 -6.62 16.17 -14.69
N ALA A 151 -7.29 16.59 -15.76
CA ALA A 151 -7.70 17.98 -15.96
C ALA A 151 -8.64 18.45 -14.83
N ASP A 152 -8.56 19.73 -14.47
CA ASP A 152 -9.21 20.26 -13.27
C ASP A 152 -10.74 20.11 -13.29
N ASP A 153 -11.39 20.25 -14.46
CA ASP A 153 -12.83 19.99 -14.66
C ASP A 153 -13.18 18.51 -14.44
N LYS A 154 -12.37 17.60 -14.95
CA LYS A 154 -12.54 16.15 -14.80
C LYS A 154 -12.28 15.67 -13.39
N LEU A 155 -11.33 16.30 -12.69
CA LEU A 155 -11.09 16.06 -11.27
C LEU A 155 -12.34 16.40 -10.43
N VAL A 156 -12.94 17.58 -10.67
CA VAL A 156 -14.16 18.01 -9.96
C VAL A 156 -15.36 17.11 -10.28
N GLU A 157 -15.52 16.71 -11.53
CA GLU A 157 -16.56 15.75 -11.95
C GLU A 157 -16.37 14.39 -11.28
N GLY A 158 -15.13 13.87 -11.28
CA GLY A 158 -14.77 12.60 -10.62
C GLY A 158 -15.01 12.65 -9.13
N ALA A 159 -14.66 13.76 -8.46
CA ALA A 159 -14.87 13.94 -7.03
C ALA A 159 -16.37 13.91 -6.65
N ARG A 160 -17.24 14.56 -7.41
CA ARG A 160 -18.70 14.50 -7.22
C ARG A 160 -19.22 13.08 -7.40
N ARG A 161 -18.82 12.41 -8.49
CA ARG A 161 -19.22 11.02 -8.75
C ARG A 161 -18.80 10.09 -7.62
N ALA A 162 -17.58 10.21 -7.07
CA ALA A 162 -17.15 9.41 -5.94
C ALA A 162 -18.03 9.61 -4.70
N VAL A 163 -18.46 10.85 -4.42
CA VAL A 163 -19.42 11.14 -3.33
C VAL A 163 -20.78 10.48 -3.62
N ASP A 164 -21.27 10.56 -4.84
CA ASP A 164 -22.53 9.93 -5.25
C ASP A 164 -22.47 8.37 -5.15
N GLU A 165 -21.27 7.79 -5.31
CA GLU A 165 -20.96 6.36 -5.09
C GLU A 165 -20.78 5.98 -3.60
N GLY A 166 -20.97 6.93 -2.68
CA GLY A 166 -20.93 6.71 -1.24
C GLY A 166 -19.56 6.91 -0.59
N PHE A 167 -18.53 7.35 -1.31
CA PHE A 167 -17.24 7.67 -0.69
C PHE A 167 -17.34 8.89 0.20
N THR A 168 -16.87 8.77 1.43
CA THR A 168 -16.79 9.86 2.41
C THR A 168 -15.36 10.38 2.61
N GLY A 169 -14.43 9.89 1.78
CA GLY A 169 -13.04 10.34 1.75
C GLY A 169 -12.49 10.36 0.32
N ILE A 170 -11.75 11.42 0.00
CA ILE A 170 -11.10 11.61 -1.29
C ILE A 170 -9.67 12.05 -1.05
N LYS A 171 -8.73 11.53 -1.86
CA LYS A 171 -7.34 11.97 -1.89
C LYS A 171 -7.01 12.51 -3.29
N ILE A 172 -6.36 13.67 -3.37
CA ILE A 172 -5.90 14.26 -4.62
C ILE A 172 -4.38 14.45 -4.60
N LYS A 173 -3.74 14.23 -5.74
CA LYS A 173 -2.31 14.46 -5.90
C LYS A 173 -2.02 15.96 -6.07
N VAL A 174 -0.98 16.43 -5.39
CA VAL A 174 -0.37 17.76 -5.46
C VAL A 174 1.10 17.61 -5.84
N GLY A 175 1.88 18.70 -5.89
CA GLY A 175 3.31 18.63 -6.26
C GLY A 175 3.61 19.24 -7.63
N SER A 176 2.66 19.99 -8.22
CA SER A 176 2.88 20.82 -9.39
C SER A 176 3.46 22.19 -8.97
N THR A 177 2.61 23.16 -8.77
CA THR A 177 2.95 24.44 -8.16
C THR A 177 1.97 24.76 -7.05
N VAL A 178 2.44 25.39 -5.97
CA VAL A 178 1.58 25.72 -4.81
C VAL A 178 0.29 26.44 -5.24
N GLY A 179 0.39 27.43 -6.15
CA GLY A 179 -0.79 28.18 -6.58
C GLY A 179 -1.79 27.37 -7.43
N ARG A 180 -1.31 26.45 -8.29
CA ARG A 180 -2.18 25.54 -9.05
C ARG A 180 -2.86 24.56 -8.13
N ASP A 181 -2.09 23.96 -7.26
CA ASP A 181 -2.57 22.90 -6.38
C ASP A 181 -3.57 23.43 -5.35
N LEU A 182 -3.40 24.66 -4.85
CA LEU A 182 -4.41 25.35 -4.02
C LEU A 182 -5.74 25.56 -4.77
N ARG A 183 -5.69 26.00 -6.03
CA ARG A 183 -6.93 26.15 -6.83
C ARG A 183 -7.64 24.81 -7.06
N ARG A 184 -6.90 23.75 -7.34
CA ARG A 184 -7.45 22.38 -7.49
C ARG A 184 -8.11 21.92 -6.19
N LEU A 185 -7.41 22.09 -5.08
CA LEU A 185 -7.91 21.75 -3.74
C LEU A 185 -9.21 22.48 -3.42
N GLU A 186 -9.25 23.80 -3.60
CA GLU A 186 -10.44 24.64 -3.38
C GLU A 186 -11.62 24.20 -4.26
N ALA A 187 -11.37 23.93 -5.55
CA ALA A 187 -12.40 23.49 -6.49
C ALA A 187 -13.01 22.14 -6.07
N VAL A 188 -12.17 21.18 -5.63
CA VAL A 188 -12.64 19.88 -5.12
C VAL A 188 -13.42 20.07 -3.81
N ARG A 189 -12.89 20.83 -2.84
CA ARG A 189 -13.58 21.08 -1.56
C ARG A 189 -14.97 21.68 -1.79
N LYS A 190 -15.08 22.67 -2.68
CA LYS A 190 -16.37 23.27 -3.05
C LYS A 190 -17.34 22.25 -3.68
N ALA A 191 -16.81 21.28 -4.43
CA ALA A 191 -17.61 20.28 -5.14
C ALA A 191 -18.16 19.18 -4.23
N ILE A 192 -17.37 18.75 -3.22
CA ILE A 192 -17.72 17.62 -2.33
C ILE A 192 -18.37 18.06 -1.01
N GLY A 193 -18.40 19.36 -0.72
CA GLY A 193 -18.94 19.86 0.54
C GLY A 193 -18.00 19.70 1.74
N PRO A 194 -18.40 20.10 2.95
CA PRO A 194 -17.58 20.09 4.15
C PRO A 194 -17.47 18.70 4.82
N ASP A 195 -18.44 17.80 4.62
CA ASP A 195 -18.56 16.56 5.38
C ASP A 195 -17.69 15.42 4.83
N VAL A 196 -17.18 15.55 3.59
CA VAL A 196 -16.28 14.57 2.98
C VAL A 196 -14.84 14.89 3.33
N THR A 197 -14.09 13.92 3.87
CA THR A 197 -12.67 14.12 4.17
C THR A 197 -11.86 14.30 2.87
N LEU A 198 -11.00 15.30 2.82
CA LEU A 198 -10.18 15.63 1.65
C LEU A 198 -8.70 15.61 2.04
N ALA A 199 -7.98 14.60 1.57
CA ALA A 199 -6.55 14.47 1.75
C ALA A 199 -5.78 14.95 0.52
N VAL A 200 -4.53 15.34 0.72
CA VAL A 200 -3.60 15.67 -0.38
C VAL A 200 -2.32 14.86 -0.26
N ASP A 201 -1.69 14.55 -1.40
CA ASP A 201 -0.46 13.78 -1.48
C ASP A 201 0.56 14.46 -2.40
N GLY A 202 1.75 14.75 -1.85
CA GLY A 202 2.84 15.44 -2.52
C GLY A 202 3.90 14.53 -3.13
N ASN A 203 3.90 13.22 -2.80
CA ASN A 203 4.90 12.22 -3.22
C ASN A 203 6.35 12.71 -3.06
N GLY A 204 6.66 13.31 -1.92
CA GLY A 204 8.02 13.73 -1.55
C GLY A 204 8.59 14.91 -2.34
N LYS A 205 7.78 15.62 -3.12
CA LYS A 205 8.23 16.56 -4.16
C LYS A 205 8.69 17.92 -3.66
N TRP A 206 8.08 18.43 -2.60
CA TRP A 206 8.25 19.84 -2.25
C TRP A 206 9.38 20.09 -1.24
N SER A 207 9.84 21.35 -1.21
CA SER A 207 10.66 21.88 -0.13
C SER A 207 9.80 22.21 1.09
N LEU A 208 10.43 22.27 2.28
CA LEU A 208 9.73 22.70 3.49
C LEU A 208 9.08 24.08 3.33
N ALA A 209 9.76 25.01 2.62
CA ALA A 209 9.21 26.34 2.36
C ALA A 209 7.94 26.29 1.49
N ASP A 210 7.88 25.41 0.48
CA ASP A 210 6.71 25.23 -0.36
C ASP A 210 5.57 24.57 0.41
N CYS A 211 5.88 23.54 1.22
CA CYS A 211 4.91 22.91 2.11
C CYS A 211 4.27 23.90 3.07
N LEU A 212 5.06 24.76 3.71
CA LEU A 212 4.56 25.80 4.61
C LEU A 212 3.69 26.85 3.88
N ARG A 213 4.04 27.19 2.64
CA ARG A 213 3.21 28.09 1.80
C ARG A 213 1.89 27.43 1.43
N PHE A 214 1.93 26.15 1.03
CA PHE A 214 0.74 25.38 0.71
C PHE A 214 -0.18 25.24 1.92
N CYS A 215 0.35 24.82 3.08
CA CYS A 215 -0.45 24.64 4.29
C CYS A 215 -1.19 25.93 4.70
N ARG A 216 -0.51 27.09 4.64
CA ARG A 216 -1.17 28.38 4.91
C ARG A 216 -2.31 28.70 3.93
N GLY A 217 -2.10 28.41 2.65
CA GLY A 217 -3.14 28.63 1.62
C GLY A 217 -4.28 27.62 1.67
N ALA A 218 -4.06 26.45 2.24
CA ALA A 218 -5.01 25.34 2.32
C ALA A 218 -5.89 25.33 3.57
N GLU A 219 -5.65 26.24 4.55
CA GLU A 219 -6.36 26.25 5.84
C GLU A 219 -7.90 26.27 5.69
N ALA A 220 -8.43 27.05 4.76
CA ALA A 220 -9.87 27.14 4.50
C ALA A 220 -10.47 25.88 3.84
N SER A 221 -9.62 24.98 3.32
CA SER A 221 -10.07 23.76 2.65
C SER A 221 -10.22 22.57 3.59
N ASP A 222 -9.93 22.72 4.87
CA ASP A 222 -10.03 21.66 5.90
C ASP A 222 -9.42 20.34 5.43
N VAL A 223 -8.09 20.36 5.17
CA VAL A 223 -7.35 19.20 4.66
C VAL A 223 -7.21 18.16 5.75
N PHE A 224 -7.65 16.93 5.48
CA PHE A 224 -7.66 15.82 6.42
C PHE A 224 -6.25 15.33 6.77
N TRP A 225 -5.38 15.18 5.77
CA TRP A 225 -3.92 15.03 5.93
C TRP A 225 -3.16 15.52 4.70
N PHE A 226 -1.88 15.83 4.89
CA PHE A 226 -0.90 16.05 3.84
C PHE A 226 0.07 14.86 3.85
N GLU A 227 -0.07 14.00 2.83
CA GLU A 227 0.73 12.80 2.62
C GLU A 227 2.03 13.13 1.90
N GLU A 228 3.13 12.55 2.36
CA GLU A 228 4.47 12.72 1.79
C GLU A 228 4.80 14.15 1.33
N PRO A 229 4.68 15.15 2.23
CA PRO A 229 4.97 16.54 1.85
C PRO A 229 6.41 16.77 1.40
N LEU A 230 7.38 16.08 2.03
CA LEU A 230 8.82 16.21 1.84
C LEU A 230 9.43 14.87 1.44
N TRP A 231 10.73 14.89 1.10
CA TRP A 231 11.49 13.67 0.86
C TRP A 231 11.35 12.68 2.04
N TYR A 232 11.17 11.42 1.73
CA TYR A 232 10.74 10.37 2.67
C TYR A 232 11.67 10.17 3.88
N ASP A 233 12.98 10.41 3.70
CA ASP A 233 13.99 10.24 4.76
C ASP A 233 14.22 11.52 5.58
N ASP A 234 13.53 12.63 5.27
CA ASP A 234 13.68 13.89 5.98
C ASP A 234 12.81 13.96 7.25
N VAL A 235 13.16 13.13 8.24
CA VAL A 235 12.46 13.10 9.53
C VAL A 235 12.43 14.48 10.20
N LYS A 236 13.55 15.23 10.12
CA LYS A 236 13.64 16.55 10.76
C LYS A 236 12.75 17.58 10.07
N GLY A 237 12.71 17.57 8.75
CA GLY A 237 11.83 18.45 7.97
C GLY A 237 10.35 18.15 8.24
N HIS A 238 9.98 16.88 8.29
CA HIS A 238 8.61 16.46 8.65
C HIS A 238 8.26 16.92 10.09
N ALA A 239 9.15 16.74 11.06
CA ALA A 239 8.92 17.21 12.41
C ALA A 239 8.80 18.74 12.53
N GLN A 240 9.55 19.51 11.70
CA GLN A 240 9.39 20.96 11.61
C GLN A 240 8.05 21.34 10.99
N LEU A 241 7.64 20.68 9.91
CA LEU A 241 6.36 20.91 9.27
C LEU A 241 5.21 20.57 10.21
N ALA A 242 5.23 19.40 10.85
CA ALA A 242 4.20 18.95 11.78
C ALA A 242 3.94 19.93 12.92
N ARG A 243 4.99 20.58 13.41
CA ARG A 243 4.85 21.65 14.44
C ARG A 243 4.38 23.00 13.91
N ALA A 244 4.56 23.27 12.62
CA ALA A 244 4.30 24.56 11.99
C ALA A 244 2.95 24.65 11.25
N THR A 245 2.24 23.53 11.08
CA THR A 245 0.93 23.47 10.41
C THR A 245 -0.13 22.84 11.29
N ARG A 246 -1.40 23.16 11.01
CA ARG A 246 -2.56 22.47 11.58
C ARG A 246 -3.00 21.27 10.76
N ILE A 247 -2.51 21.13 9.52
CA ILE A 247 -2.82 19.99 8.65
C ILE A 247 -2.04 18.78 9.16
N PRO A 248 -2.69 17.67 9.51
CA PRO A 248 -2.01 16.44 9.91
C PRO A 248 -1.07 15.96 8.81
N VAL A 249 0.13 15.52 9.16
CA VAL A 249 1.11 14.95 8.24
C VAL A 249 0.94 13.43 8.22
N ALA A 250 0.91 12.85 7.03
CA ALA A 250 0.84 11.41 6.79
C ALA A 250 2.05 10.93 6.00
N LEU A 251 2.53 9.72 6.29
CA LEU A 251 3.70 9.16 5.60
C LEU A 251 3.80 7.66 5.85
N GLY A 252 4.41 6.92 4.91
CA GLY A 252 4.83 5.56 5.20
C GLY A 252 5.04 4.65 4.00
N GLU A 253 4.46 4.91 2.85
CA GLU A 253 4.57 4.02 1.66
C GLU A 253 6.01 3.82 1.17
N GLN A 254 6.91 4.76 1.43
CA GLN A 254 8.32 4.68 1.04
C GLN A 254 9.25 4.20 2.17
N LEU A 255 8.71 3.92 3.36
CA LEU A 255 9.49 3.33 4.46
C LEU A 255 9.48 1.81 4.36
N TYR A 256 10.63 1.19 4.59
CA TYR A 256 10.82 -0.25 4.36
C TYR A 256 10.90 -1.10 5.63
N THR A 257 11.06 -0.48 6.79
CA THR A 257 11.25 -1.21 8.06
C THR A 257 10.52 -0.54 9.21
N ALA A 258 10.15 -1.31 10.24
CA ALA A 258 9.59 -0.78 11.48
C ALA A 258 10.56 0.19 12.20
N ASP A 259 11.86 -0.04 12.09
CA ASP A 259 12.88 0.88 12.65
C ASP A 259 12.80 2.27 12.02
N ALA A 260 12.56 2.36 10.70
CA ALA A 260 12.38 3.65 10.03
C ALA A 260 11.18 4.42 10.56
N PHE A 261 10.04 3.76 10.80
CA PHE A 261 8.87 4.39 11.42
C PHE A 261 9.12 4.86 12.85
N SER A 262 9.90 4.10 13.62
CA SER A 262 10.20 4.43 15.01
C SER A 262 10.87 5.79 15.17
N GLU A 263 11.70 6.21 14.21
CA GLU A 263 12.33 7.53 14.22
C GLU A 263 11.29 8.66 14.01
N PHE A 264 10.34 8.47 13.08
CA PHE A 264 9.23 9.42 12.87
C PHE A 264 8.35 9.54 14.10
N PHE A 265 8.06 8.43 14.79
CA PHE A 265 7.28 8.43 16.02
C PHE A 265 8.01 9.18 17.15
N ALA A 266 9.29 8.88 17.36
CA ALA A 266 10.11 9.53 18.38
C ALA A 266 10.23 11.05 18.19
N GLN A 267 10.25 11.53 16.95
CA GLN A 267 10.33 12.95 16.62
C GLN A 267 8.95 13.64 16.52
N GLN A 268 7.85 12.88 16.69
CA GLN A 268 6.48 13.37 16.47
C GLN A 268 6.32 14.04 15.09
N ALA A 269 6.89 13.40 14.08
CA ALA A 269 7.02 13.94 12.73
C ALA A 269 5.79 13.67 11.86
N ILE A 270 4.92 12.74 12.28
CA ILE A 270 3.70 12.34 11.56
C ILE A 270 2.52 12.18 12.51
N HIS A 271 1.32 12.28 11.96
CA HIS A 271 0.04 12.14 12.66
C HIS A 271 -0.75 10.94 12.15
N TRP A 272 -0.49 10.49 10.92
CA TRP A 272 -1.05 9.30 10.29
C TRP A 272 0.07 8.42 9.78
N VAL A 273 -0.06 7.11 9.99
CA VAL A 273 0.95 6.10 9.64
C VAL A 273 0.43 5.31 8.44
N GLN A 274 1.20 5.26 7.35
CA GLN A 274 0.76 4.66 6.09
C GLN A 274 1.68 3.53 5.62
N PRO A 275 1.80 2.43 6.38
CA PRO A 275 2.62 1.29 5.96
C PRO A 275 1.97 0.55 4.80
N ASP A 276 2.79 -0.04 3.94
CA ASP A 276 2.33 -0.85 2.81
C ASP A 276 2.91 -2.27 2.91
N VAL A 277 2.03 -3.29 2.98
CA VAL A 277 2.44 -4.70 3.08
C VAL A 277 3.23 -5.18 1.87
N THR A 278 3.01 -4.58 0.71
CA THR A 278 3.71 -4.97 -0.53
C THR A 278 5.12 -4.39 -0.61
N ARG A 279 5.47 -3.44 0.27
CA ARG A 279 6.74 -2.71 0.21
C ARG A 279 7.68 -3.02 1.37
N MET A 280 7.17 -3.16 2.59
CA MET A 280 8.00 -3.23 3.79
C MET A 280 8.18 -4.64 4.36
N GLY A 281 8.40 -5.64 3.51
CA GLY A 281 8.71 -7.01 3.95
C GLY A 281 7.48 -7.82 4.34
N GLY A 282 6.28 -7.39 3.95
CA GLY A 282 5.04 -8.15 4.08
C GLY A 282 4.22 -7.84 5.33
N ILE A 283 3.27 -8.71 5.59
CA ILE A 283 2.32 -8.61 6.71
C ILE A 283 3.04 -8.64 8.06
N THR A 284 4.05 -9.50 8.18
CA THR A 284 4.80 -9.69 9.43
C THR A 284 5.47 -8.40 9.91
N GLU A 285 6.08 -7.62 9.02
CA GLU A 285 6.70 -6.34 9.36
C GLU A 285 5.65 -5.25 9.62
N VAL A 286 4.60 -5.19 8.78
CA VAL A 286 3.53 -4.19 8.93
C VAL A 286 2.80 -4.34 10.25
N LEU A 287 2.58 -5.55 10.73
CA LEU A 287 1.99 -5.78 12.06
C LEU A 287 2.82 -5.12 13.16
N GLN A 288 4.17 -5.18 13.08
CA GLN A 288 5.04 -4.52 14.07
C GLN A 288 4.86 -3.00 14.03
N VAL A 289 4.73 -2.41 12.83
CA VAL A 289 4.45 -0.97 12.69
C VAL A 289 3.07 -0.61 13.25
N CYS A 290 2.05 -1.40 12.97
CA CYS A 290 0.69 -1.16 13.48
C CYS A 290 0.64 -1.25 15.02
N GLU A 291 1.33 -2.22 15.62
CA GLU A 291 1.44 -2.34 17.08
C GLU A 291 2.19 -1.14 17.70
N ALA A 292 3.29 -0.72 17.08
CA ALA A 292 4.02 0.47 17.52
C ALA A 292 3.15 1.73 17.38
N ALA A 293 2.50 1.94 16.25
CA ALA A 293 1.57 3.06 16.03
C ALA A 293 0.46 3.08 17.09
N HIS A 294 -0.14 1.92 17.38
CA HIS A 294 -1.16 1.78 18.42
C HIS A 294 -0.65 2.19 19.79
N ALA A 295 0.57 1.76 20.15
CA ALA A 295 1.21 2.14 21.42
C ALA A 295 1.47 3.65 21.52
N PHE A 296 1.80 4.30 20.41
CA PHE A 296 1.96 5.76 20.30
C PHE A 296 0.64 6.51 20.10
N ARG A 297 -0.52 5.80 20.02
CA ARG A 297 -1.86 6.37 19.75
C ARG A 297 -1.94 7.10 18.39
N LEU A 298 -1.20 6.60 17.41
CA LEU A 298 -1.23 7.08 16.03
C LEU A 298 -2.19 6.22 15.23
N PRO A 299 -3.14 6.82 14.49
CA PRO A 299 -3.99 6.08 13.56
C PRO A 299 -3.20 5.61 12.36
N VAL A 300 -3.59 4.44 11.84
CA VAL A 300 -3.01 3.83 10.64
C VAL A 300 -4.02 3.90 9.50
N ALA A 301 -3.56 4.38 8.36
CA ALA A 301 -4.26 4.32 7.08
C ALA A 301 -3.36 3.57 6.09
N PRO A 302 -3.42 2.23 6.00
CA PRO A 302 -2.49 1.52 5.15
C PRO A 302 -2.49 2.07 3.73
N HIS A 303 -1.29 2.35 3.20
CA HIS A 303 -1.15 2.63 1.78
C HIS A 303 -1.36 1.31 1.04
N ALA A 304 -2.23 1.30 0.08
CA ALA A 304 -2.56 0.08 -0.64
C ALA A 304 -2.22 0.17 -2.13
N GLY A 305 -2.00 1.38 -2.63
CA GLY A 305 -2.01 1.59 -4.05
C GLY A 305 -3.27 0.93 -4.63
N ASP A 306 -3.15 0.07 -5.59
CA ASP A 306 -4.25 -0.74 -6.10
C ASP A 306 -4.21 -2.21 -5.60
N MET A 307 -3.37 -2.52 -4.59
CA MET A 307 -3.15 -3.87 -4.06
C MET A 307 -3.91 -4.11 -2.74
N SER A 308 -5.14 -3.63 -2.66
CA SER A 308 -5.95 -3.61 -1.42
C SER A 308 -6.31 -4.97 -0.84
N GLN A 309 -6.11 -6.09 -1.58
CA GLN A 309 -6.53 -7.44 -1.19
C GLN A 309 -6.02 -7.86 0.19
N VAL A 310 -4.76 -7.60 0.49
CA VAL A 310 -4.15 -7.94 1.78
C VAL A 310 -4.48 -6.89 2.83
N HIS A 311 -4.42 -5.61 2.44
CA HIS A 311 -4.61 -4.49 3.36
C HIS A 311 -6.02 -4.46 3.97
N VAL A 312 -7.04 -4.93 3.24
CA VAL A 312 -8.40 -5.03 3.77
C VAL A 312 -8.49 -5.98 4.97
N HIS A 313 -7.75 -7.10 4.96
CA HIS A 313 -7.70 -8.02 6.09
C HIS A 313 -7.06 -7.37 7.33
N LEU A 314 -5.96 -6.65 7.15
CA LEU A 314 -5.31 -5.88 8.23
C LEU A 314 -6.25 -4.82 8.79
N SER A 315 -6.93 -4.08 7.90
CA SER A 315 -7.83 -3.00 8.30
C SER A 315 -9.04 -3.51 9.11
N TYR A 316 -9.49 -4.73 8.85
CA TYR A 316 -10.54 -5.35 9.67
C TYR A 316 -10.02 -5.90 10.99
N ALA A 317 -8.76 -6.39 11.03
CA ALA A 317 -8.22 -7.12 12.18
C ALA A 317 -7.46 -6.24 13.17
N HIS A 318 -6.85 -5.13 12.74
CA HIS A 318 -5.99 -4.34 13.63
C HIS A 318 -6.68 -3.07 14.14
N PRO A 319 -6.68 -2.80 15.48
CA PRO A 319 -7.40 -1.67 16.06
C PRO A 319 -6.87 -0.29 15.63
N ALA A 320 -5.58 -0.16 15.28
CA ALA A 320 -5.00 1.10 14.82
C ALA A 320 -5.42 1.47 13.40
N CYS A 321 -5.80 0.51 12.53
CA CYS A 321 -6.19 0.79 11.14
C CYS A 321 -7.59 1.39 11.09
N GLU A 322 -7.76 2.60 10.56
CA GLU A 322 -9.03 3.33 10.58
C GLU A 322 -9.70 3.44 9.21
N VAL A 323 -8.91 3.67 8.18
CA VAL A 323 -9.37 3.85 6.80
C VAL A 323 -8.42 3.14 5.84
N LEU A 324 -8.88 2.83 4.63
CA LEU A 324 -8.06 2.17 3.61
C LEU A 324 -8.21 2.84 2.25
N GLU A 325 -7.10 2.95 1.54
CA GLU A 325 -7.03 3.51 0.20
C GLU A 325 -7.77 2.65 -0.83
N TYR A 326 -8.45 3.33 -1.77
CA TYR A 326 -9.13 2.71 -2.89
C TYR A 326 -8.55 3.16 -4.23
N ILE A 327 -7.93 2.21 -4.93
CA ILE A 327 -7.52 2.28 -6.33
C ILE A 327 -7.87 0.91 -6.96
N PRO A 328 -8.73 0.82 -7.99
CA PRO A 328 -9.34 -0.46 -8.40
C PRO A 328 -8.64 -1.20 -9.55
N TRP A 329 -7.47 -0.74 -10.03
CA TRP A 329 -6.97 -1.13 -11.35
C TRP A 329 -6.63 -2.60 -11.51
N ILE A 330 -6.06 -3.24 -10.48
CA ILE A 330 -5.70 -4.67 -10.55
C ILE A 330 -6.69 -5.60 -9.85
N LYS A 331 -7.78 -5.08 -9.29
CA LYS A 331 -8.73 -5.93 -8.54
C LYS A 331 -9.27 -7.09 -9.39
N ALA A 332 -9.50 -6.89 -10.67
CA ALA A 332 -9.98 -7.92 -11.59
C ALA A 332 -8.94 -9.04 -11.87
N CYS A 333 -7.69 -8.86 -11.44
CA CYS A 333 -6.65 -9.86 -11.57
C CYS A 333 -6.76 -10.98 -10.53
N PHE A 334 -7.57 -10.83 -9.49
CA PHE A 334 -7.67 -11.76 -8.36
C PHE A 334 -9.03 -12.44 -8.29
N THR A 335 -9.04 -13.68 -7.78
CA THR A 335 -10.29 -14.47 -7.64
C THR A 335 -11.23 -13.88 -6.59
N ASP A 336 -10.66 -13.28 -5.54
CA ASP A 336 -11.39 -12.65 -4.43
C ASP A 336 -10.95 -11.21 -4.29
N PRO A 337 -11.41 -10.30 -5.17
CA PRO A 337 -10.99 -8.92 -5.15
C PRO A 337 -11.52 -8.17 -3.92
N ALA A 338 -10.75 -7.19 -3.44
CA ALA A 338 -11.22 -6.26 -2.41
C ALA A 338 -12.28 -5.32 -2.99
N GLU A 339 -13.55 -5.61 -2.72
CA GLU A 339 -14.69 -4.84 -3.22
C GLU A 339 -15.06 -3.69 -2.28
N VAL A 340 -15.51 -2.58 -2.87
CA VAL A 340 -16.05 -1.42 -2.13
C VAL A 340 -17.51 -1.25 -2.48
N VAL A 341 -18.36 -1.16 -1.45
CA VAL A 341 -19.79 -0.92 -1.55
C VAL A 341 -20.16 0.23 -0.63
N ASP A 342 -20.84 1.24 -1.14
CA ASP A 342 -21.24 2.43 -0.40
C ASP A 342 -20.06 3.04 0.39
N GLY A 343 -18.91 3.23 -0.28
CA GLY A 343 -17.71 3.82 0.29
C GLY A 343 -17.00 2.99 1.36
N HIS A 344 -17.33 1.70 1.50
CA HIS A 344 -16.70 0.80 2.48
C HIS A 344 -16.19 -0.47 1.81
N PHE A 345 -15.04 -0.94 2.23
CA PHE A 345 -14.57 -2.26 1.82
C PHE A 345 -15.44 -3.36 2.39
N ALA A 346 -15.80 -4.34 1.57
CA ALA A 346 -16.48 -5.54 2.00
C ALA A 346 -15.55 -6.42 2.84
N LEU A 347 -16.11 -7.09 3.86
CA LEU A 347 -15.34 -8.03 4.68
C LEU A 347 -15.04 -9.29 3.86
N PRO A 348 -13.75 -9.65 3.63
CA PRO A 348 -13.40 -10.88 2.90
C PRO A 348 -13.93 -12.13 3.59
N GLN A 349 -14.50 -13.05 2.81
CA GLN A 349 -15.11 -14.29 3.34
C GLN A 349 -14.31 -15.55 2.99
N GLU A 350 -13.63 -15.56 1.84
CA GLU A 350 -12.95 -16.74 1.33
C GLU A 350 -11.63 -17.02 2.08
N PRO A 351 -11.26 -18.31 2.22
CA PRO A 351 -9.99 -18.69 2.84
C PRO A 351 -8.78 -18.13 2.08
N GLY A 352 -7.86 -17.52 2.81
CA GLY A 352 -6.64 -16.91 2.25
C GLY A 352 -6.61 -15.41 2.40
N ALA A 353 -5.73 -14.78 1.64
CA ALA A 353 -5.51 -13.34 1.61
C ALA A 353 -6.12 -12.64 0.37
N GLY A 354 -6.93 -13.36 -0.44
CA GLY A 354 -7.50 -12.85 -1.69
C GLY A 354 -6.48 -12.62 -2.82
N THR A 355 -5.31 -13.23 -2.72
CA THR A 355 -4.15 -12.96 -3.59
C THR A 355 -4.00 -13.93 -4.76
N THR A 356 -4.92 -14.87 -4.93
CA THR A 356 -4.87 -15.85 -6.03
C THR A 356 -5.20 -15.18 -7.35
N PRO A 357 -4.28 -15.19 -8.35
CA PRO A 357 -4.56 -14.62 -9.67
C PRO A 357 -5.64 -15.43 -10.41
N THR A 358 -6.50 -14.72 -11.15
CA THR A 358 -7.44 -15.35 -12.07
C THR A 358 -6.71 -16.00 -13.26
N SER A 359 -7.31 -17.02 -13.88
CA SER A 359 -6.76 -17.61 -15.10
C SER A 359 -6.68 -16.60 -16.25
N ASP A 360 -7.61 -15.67 -16.33
CA ASP A 360 -7.65 -14.61 -17.34
C ASP A 360 -6.47 -13.64 -17.17
N ALA A 361 -6.22 -13.15 -15.92
CA ALA A 361 -5.07 -12.30 -15.63
C ALA A 361 -3.75 -13.02 -15.94
N TRP A 362 -3.67 -14.29 -15.59
CA TRP A 362 -2.48 -15.12 -15.87
C TRP A 362 -2.22 -15.27 -17.36
N GLN A 363 -3.23 -15.42 -18.18
CA GLN A 363 -3.10 -15.55 -19.63
C GLN A 363 -2.77 -14.21 -20.31
N LYS A 364 -3.43 -13.12 -19.87
CA LYS A 364 -3.34 -11.82 -20.54
C LYS A 364 -2.11 -11.00 -20.17
N TYR A 365 -1.69 -11.04 -18.90
CA TYR A 365 -0.76 -10.05 -18.35
C TYR A 365 0.58 -10.64 -17.93
N ARG A 366 0.72 -11.97 -17.91
CA ARG A 366 1.96 -12.63 -17.50
C ARG A 366 3.11 -12.27 -18.42
N GLN A 367 4.24 -11.91 -17.82
CA GLN A 367 5.50 -11.66 -18.49
C GLN A 367 6.47 -12.80 -18.22
N ALA A 368 7.48 -12.96 -19.11
CA ALA A 368 8.59 -13.86 -18.84
C ALA A 368 9.41 -13.35 -17.65
N THR A 369 9.81 -14.25 -16.78
CA THR A 369 10.84 -13.99 -15.76
C THR A 369 12.20 -14.30 -16.36
N ALA A 370 13.20 -13.40 -16.16
CA ALA A 370 14.54 -13.54 -16.76
C ALA A 370 15.36 -14.66 -16.13
#